data_c69dc715b1692c8050b1c3e0c55bbc4c
#
_entry.id   c69dc715b1692c8050b1c3e0c55bbc4c
#
_cell.length_a   1.000
_cell.length_b   1.000
_cell.length_c   1.000
_cell.angle_alpha   90.00
_cell.angle_beta   90.00
_cell.angle_gamma   90.00
#
_symmetry.space_group_name_H-M   'P 1'
#
loop_
_entity.id
_entity.type
_entity.pdbx_description
1 polymer ?
#
loop_
_entity_poly.entity_id
_entity_poly.type
_entity_poly.pdbx_seq_one_letter_code
_entity_poly.pdbx_strand_id
1 'polypeptide(L)'
;MKLFSRDNEQTIVRKLNRGDATAIDLLYAEYAPLLTAVCARYVAQNEDIKDILQEAFIKMFDKGRTFNYRGKGSLKAWATRIVINESLLFLRQQAKQEQCFLDKEPPDVVRRRARNWLT
;
A
#
# COMPACT_ATOMS: atom_id res chain seq x y z
N MET A 1 10.65 -5.77 -25.29
CA MET A 1 9.37 -6.37 -24.89
C MET A 1 8.51 -5.32 -24.19
N LYS A 2 7.28 -5.20 -24.60
CA LYS A 2 6.37 -4.23 -24.01
C LYS A 2 5.63 -4.85 -22.84
N LEU A 3 5.95 -4.43 -21.63
CA LEU A 3 5.31 -4.95 -20.42
C LEU A 3 3.96 -4.29 -20.16
N PHE A 4 3.76 -3.07 -20.66
CA PHE A 4 2.56 -2.29 -20.37
C PHE A 4 1.62 -2.21 -21.58
N SER A 5 1.49 -3.30 -22.32
CA SER A 5 0.55 -3.35 -23.41
C SER A 5 -0.89 -3.48 -22.87
N ARG A 6 -1.84 -3.03 -23.72
CA ARG A 6 -3.27 -3.18 -23.39
C ARG A 6 -3.62 -4.66 -23.14
N ASP A 7 -3.01 -5.56 -23.93
CA ASP A 7 -3.28 -6.98 -23.84
C ASP A 7 -2.85 -7.55 -22.49
N ASN A 8 -1.69 -7.09 -21.99
CA ASN A 8 -1.23 -7.51 -20.65
C ASN A 8 -2.18 -7.02 -19.57
N GLU A 9 -2.63 -5.78 -19.66
CA GLU A 9 -3.55 -5.20 -18.69
C GLU A 9 -4.85 -6.00 -18.67
N GLN A 10 -5.43 -6.29 -19.82
CA GLN A 10 -6.66 -7.06 -19.91
C GLN A 10 -6.48 -8.50 -19.41
N THR A 11 -5.32 -9.09 -19.68
CA THR A 11 -5.01 -10.44 -19.21
C THR A 11 -4.97 -10.46 -17.67
N ILE A 12 -4.33 -9.49 -17.07
CA ILE A 12 -4.27 -9.38 -15.61
C ILE A 12 -5.67 -9.23 -15.04
N VAL A 13 -6.49 -8.36 -15.64
CA VAL A 13 -7.87 -8.14 -15.17
C VAL A 13 -8.68 -9.42 -15.23
N ARG A 14 -8.59 -10.19 -16.32
CA ARG A 14 -9.31 -11.46 -16.43
C ARG A 14 -8.91 -12.43 -15.33
N LYS A 15 -7.62 -12.51 -15.04
CA LYS A 15 -7.13 -13.39 -13.98
C LYS A 15 -7.58 -12.94 -12.61
N LEU A 16 -7.56 -11.63 -12.37
CA LEU A 16 -8.08 -11.06 -11.13
C LEU A 16 -9.56 -11.38 -10.95
N ASN A 17 -10.35 -11.22 -11.99
CA ASN A 17 -11.79 -11.47 -11.94
C ASN A 17 -12.10 -12.94 -11.67
N ARG A 18 -11.22 -13.84 -12.05
CA ARG A 18 -11.38 -15.29 -11.80
C ARG A 18 -10.90 -15.71 -10.41
N GLY A 19 -10.20 -14.83 -9.71
CA GLY A 19 -9.55 -15.21 -8.46
C GLY A 19 -8.31 -16.05 -8.66
N ASP A 20 -7.63 -15.90 -9.80
CA ASP A 20 -6.41 -16.61 -10.14
C ASP A 20 -5.22 -15.90 -9.47
N ALA A 21 -4.53 -16.62 -8.58
CA ALA A 21 -3.42 -16.05 -7.81
C ALA A 21 -2.26 -15.59 -8.68
N THR A 22 -2.11 -16.16 -9.89
CA THR A 22 -1.04 -15.72 -10.79
C THR A 22 -1.22 -14.28 -11.26
N ALA A 23 -2.42 -13.71 -11.10
CA ALA A 23 -2.66 -12.30 -11.39
C ALA A 23 -1.75 -11.41 -10.54
N ILE A 24 -1.48 -11.80 -9.30
CA ILE A 24 -0.63 -11.02 -8.40
C ILE A 24 0.81 -11.01 -8.89
N ASP A 25 1.30 -12.13 -9.39
CA ASP A 25 2.64 -12.20 -9.97
C ASP A 25 2.78 -11.24 -11.15
N LEU A 26 1.75 -11.17 -12.00
CA LEU A 26 1.74 -10.28 -13.14
C LEU A 26 1.64 -8.82 -12.72
N LEU A 27 0.81 -8.52 -11.73
CA LEU A 27 0.71 -7.18 -11.17
C LEU A 27 2.04 -6.72 -10.61
N TYR A 28 2.71 -7.60 -9.87
CA TYR A 28 4.01 -7.29 -9.30
C TYR A 28 5.01 -6.99 -10.42
N ALA A 29 5.09 -7.86 -11.43
CA ALA A 29 6.03 -7.69 -12.53
C ALA A 29 5.80 -6.38 -13.28
N GLU A 30 4.55 -5.99 -13.47
CA GLU A 30 4.20 -4.79 -14.24
C GLU A 30 4.36 -3.50 -13.43
N TYR A 31 3.93 -3.51 -12.17
CA TYR A 31 3.73 -2.27 -11.44
C TYR A 31 4.57 -2.11 -10.16
N ALA A 32 5.36 -3.10 -9.78
CA ALA A 32 6.09 -3.02 -8.50
C ALA A 32 6.96 -1.77 -8.37
N PRO A 33 7.75 -1.38 -9.40
CA PRO A 33 8.56 -0.17 -9.28
C PRO A 33 7.72 1.10 -9.08
N LEU A 34 6.62 1.21 -9.81
CA LEU A 34 5.71 2.34 -9.67
C LEU A 34 5.06 2.38 -8.29
N LEU A 35 4.54 1.26 -7.84
CA LEU A 35 3.82 1.18 -6.57
C LEU A 35 4.77 1.39 -5.40
N THR A 36 6.01 0.91 -5.51
CA THR A 36 7.05 1.17 -4.52
C THR A 36 7.33 2.67 -4.42
N ALA A 37 7.45 3.34 -5.55
CA ALA A 37 7.69 4.79 -5.58
C ALA A 37 6.52 5.56 -4.96
N VAL A 38 5.29 5.13 -5.23
CA VAL A 38 4.10 5.75 -4.63
C VAL A 38 4.13 5.61 -3.12
N CYS A 39 4.39 4.40 -2.61
CA CYS A 39 4.44 4.13 -1.18
C CYS A 39 5.56 4.94 -0.50
N ALA A 40 6.70 5.08 -1.18
CA ALA A 40 7.86 5.79 -0.64
C ALA A 40 7.61 7.28 -0.40
N ARG A 41 6.53 7.83 -0.98
CA ARG A 41 6.13 9.21 -0.69
C ARG A 41 5.52 9.35 0.70
N TYR A 42 5.05 8.27 1.28
CA TYR A 42 4.36 8.27 2.57
C TYR A 42 5.21 7.74 3.71
N VAL A 43 6.07 6.77 3.44
CA VAL A 43 6.92 6.15 4.47
C VAL A 43 8.35 6.05 3.97
N ALA A 44 9.30 6.18 4.90
CA ALA A 44 10.73 6.23 4.56
C ALA A 44 11.43 4.87 4.73
N GLN A 45 10.93 4.02 5.63
CA GLN A 45 11.61 2.77 5.96
C GLN A 45 11.30 1.69 4.93
N ASN A 46 12.33 1.02 4.42
CA ASN A 46 12.15 -0.03 3.42
C ASN A 46 11.29 -1.18 3.94
N GLU A 47 11.43 -1.54 5.20
CA GLU A 47 10.65 -2.61 5.78
C GLU A 47 9.16 -2.28 5.83
N ASP A 48 8.85 -1.03 6.15
CA ASP A 48 7.47 -0.56 6.18
C ASP A 48 6.87 -0.56 4.76
N ILE A 49 7.65 -0.14 3.77
CA ILE A 49 7.22 -0.17 2.38
C ILE A 49 6.88 -1.59 1.96
N LYS A 50 7.72 -2.57 2.30
CA LYS A 50 7.47 -3.97 1.98
C LYS A 50 6.18 -4.46 2.61
N ASP A 51 5.97 -4.14 3.88
CA ASP A 51 4.76 -4.57 4.60
C ASP A 51 3.51 -3.96 3.98
N ILE A 52 3.56 -2.68 3.65
CA ILE A 52 2.42 -1.99 3.03
C ILE A 52 2.11 -2.58 1.66
N LEU A 53 3.13 -2.82 0.84
CA LEU A 53 2.93 -3.40 -0.48
C LEU A 53 2.38 -4.81 -0.39
N GLN A 54 2.84 -5.60 0.56
CA GLN A 54 2.32 -6.95 0.75
C GLN A 54 0.83 -6.91 1.06
N GLU A 55 0.41 -6.05 1.99
CA GLU A 55 -1.01 -5.87 2.30
C GLU A 55 -1.80 -5.36 1.11
N ALA A 56 -1.21 -4.42 0.36
CA ALA A 56 -1.87 -3.87 -0.81
C ALA A 56 -2.12 -4.96 -1.88
N PHE A 57 -1.13 -5.82 -2.12
CA PHE A 57 -1.31 -6.90 -3.10
C PHE A 57 -2.34 -7.94 -2.64
N ILE A 58 -2.41 -8.22 -1.35
CA ILE A 58 -3.45 -9.09 -0.80
C ILE A 58 -4.82 -8.50 -1.07
N LYS A 59 -4.98 -7.19 -0.84
CA LYS A 59 -6.23 -6.51 -1.08
C LYS A 59 -6.58 -6.44 -2.57
N MET A 60 -5.59 -6.28 -3.41
CA MET A 60 -5.80 -6.34 -4.87
C MET A 60 -6.36 -7.68 -5.28
N PHE A 61 -5.84 -8.77 -4.70
CA PHE A 61 -6.36 -10.10 -4.99
C PHE A 61 -7.81 -10.25 -4.53
N ASP A 62 -8.09 -9.84 -3.29
CA ASP A 62 -9.43 -9.97 -2.72
C ASP A 62 -10.46 -9.13 -3.46
N LYS A 63 -10.12 -7.90 -3.80
CA LYS A 63 -11.03 -6.98 -4.48
C LYS A 63 -11.04 -7.15 -5.99
N GLY A 64 -10.08 -7.87 -6.52
CA GLY A 64 -9.92 -8.04 -7.95
C GLY A 64 -11.08 -8.76 -8.62
N ARG A 65 -11.80 -9.60 -7.87
CA ARG A 65 -12.95 -10.33 -8.40
C ARG A 65 -14.05 -9.41 -8.87
N THR A 66 -14.18 -8.25 -8.25
CA THR A 66 -15.23 -7.27 -8.56
C THR A 66 -14.69 -6.07 -9.33
N PHE A 67 -13.42 -6.08 -9.70
CA PHE A 67 -12.84 -4.98 -10.45
C PHE A 67 -13.46 -4.88 -11.84
N ASN A 68 -13.89 -3.68 -12.21
CA ASN A 68 -14.43 -3.38 -13.52
C ASN A 68 -13.38 -2.66 -14.35
N TYR A 69 -12.96 -3.29 -15.45
CA TYR A 69 -12.02 -2.68 -16.36
C TYR A 69 -12.68 -1.55 -17.13
N ARG A 70 -12.10 -0.36 -17.08
CA ARG A 70 -12.66 0.84 -17.71
C ARG A 70 -11.77 1.43 -18.78
N GLY A 71 -10.88 0.61 -19.34
CA GLY A 71 -9.99 1.05 -20.39
C GLY A 71 -8.55 1.17 -19.93
N LYS A 72 -7.69 1.56 -20.85
CA LYS A 72 -6.26 1.64 -20.61
C LYS A 72 -5.93 2.55 -19.43
N GLY A 73 -5.14 2.05 -18.51
CA GLY A 73 -4.73 2.79 -17.32
C GLY A 73 -5.63 2.64 -16.12
N SER A 74 -6.82 2.02 -16.28
CA SER A 74 -7.75 1.85 -15.16
C SER A 74 -7.20 0.89 -14.11
N LEU A 75 -6.49 -0.16 -14.51
CA LEU A 75 -5.87 -1.10 -13.58
C LEU A 75 -4.77 -0.41 -12.78
N LYS A 76 -3.91 0.34 -13.46
CA LYS A 76 -2.84 1.09 -12.81
C LYS A 76 -3.40 2.08 -11.79
N ALA A 77 -4.43 2.82 -12.15
CA ALA A 77 -5.06 3.79 -11.26
C ALA A 77 -5.66 3.11 -10.03
N TRP A 78 -6.33 1.98 -10.25
CA TRP A 78 -6.94 1.21 -9.17
C TRP A 78 -5.88 0.67 -8.20
N ALA A 79 -4.82 0.07 -8.72
CA ALA A 79 -3.72 -0.44 -7.91
C ALA A 79 -3.03 0.66 -7.12
N THR A 80 -2.78 1.80 -7.76
CA THR A 80 -2.17 2.96 -7.11
C THR A 80 -3.01 3.44 -5.94
N ARG A 81 -4.33 3.52 -6.14
CA ARG A 81 -5.24 3.96 -5.07
C ARG A 81 -5.20 3.01 -3.87
N ILE A 82 -5.13 1.70 -4.12
CA ILE A 82 -5.03 0.72 -3.04
C ILE A 82 -3.76 0.95 -2.23
N VAL A 83 -2.63 1.17 -2.91
CA VAL A 83 -1.35 1.42 -2.22
C VAL A 83 -1.41 2.71 -1.41
N ILE A 84 -1.99 3.78 -1.96
CA ILE A 84 -2.13 5.03 -1.23
C ILE A 84 -2.98 4.82 0.02
N ASN A 85 -4.11 4.15 -0.11
CA ASN A 85 -5.00 3.88 1.02
C ASN A 85 -4.31 3.06 2.10
N GLU A 86 -3.53 2.04 1.71
CA GLU A 86 -2.78 1.23 2.66
C GLU A 86 -1.67 2.03 3.34
N SER A 87 -1.02 2.91 2.62
CA SER A 87 0.01 3.78 3.19
C SER A 87 -0.58 4.72 4.24
N LEU A 88 -1.73 5.31 3.93
CA LEU A 88 -2.42 6.20 4.88
C LEU A 88 -2.93 5.44 6.10
N LEU A 89 -3.42 4.22 5.90
CA LEU A 89 -3.85 3.37 7.00
C LEU A 89 -2.69 3.05 7.92
N PHE A 90 -1.54 2.70 7.35
CA PHE A 90 -0.32 2.43 8.11
C PHE A 90 0.05 3.63 8.98
N LEU A 91 0.04 4.82 8.40
CA LEU A 91 0.40 6.05 9.13
C LEU A 91 -0.58 6.33 10.27
N ARG A 92 -1.87 6.08 10.05
CA ARG A 92 -2.86 6.27 11.11
C ARG A 92 -2.68 5.27 12.25
N GLN A 93 -2.38 4.03 11.92
CA GLN A 93 -2.14 3.00 12.94
C GLN A 93 -0.88 3.30 13.75
N GLN A 94 0.15 3.78 13.08
CA GLN A 94 1.38 4.19 13.75
C GLN A 94 1.12 5.33 14.73
N ALA A 95 0.36 6.33 14.31
CA ALA A 95 -0.02 7.45 15.17
C ALA A 95 -0.82 6.99 16.38
N LYS A 96 -1.74 6.04 16.20
CA LYS A 96 -2.52 5.47 17.30
C LYS A 96 -1.64 4.74 18.30
N GLN A 97 -0.67 3.98 17.82
CA GLN A 97 0.25 3.25 18.69
C GLN A 97 1.07 4.22 19.55
N GLU A 98 1.56 5.30 18.94
CA GLU A 98 2.30 6.32 19.66
C GLU A 98 1.44 6.98 20.71
N GLN A 99 0.20 7.30 20.38
CA GLN A 99 -0.74 7.91 21.32
C GLN A 99 -1.03 6.97 22.48
N CYS A 100 -1.29 5.69 22.22
CA CYS A 100 -1.50 4.69 23.24
C CYS A 100 -0.31 4.56 24.18
N PHE A 101 0.89 4.59 23.62
CA PHE A 101 2.11 4.50 24.39
C PHE A 101 2.24 5.70 25.34
N LEU A 102 1.99 6.90 24.84
CA LEU A 102 2.05 8.12 25.66
C LEU A 102 1.00 8.11 26.76
N ASP A 103 -0.20 7.62 26.48
CA ASP A 103 -1.28 7.56 27.47
C ASP A 103 -0.98 6.60 28.61
N LYS A 104 -0.14 5.60 28.37
CA LYS A 104 0.24 4.62 29.40
C LYS A 104 1.38 5.06 30.27
N GLU A 105 2.07 6.14 29.91
CA GLU A 105 3.20 6.63 30.69
C GLU A 105 2.74 7.54 31.82
N PRO A 106 3.45 7.55 32.96
CA PRO A 106 3.18 8.52 34.01
C PRO A 106 3.36 9.95 33.51
N PRO A 107 2.55 10.90 34.01
CA PRO A 107 2.65 12.30 33.55
C PRO A 107 4.05 12.89 33.67
N ASP A 108 4.81 12.49 34.67
CA ASP A 108 6.19 12.97 34.88
C ASP A 108 7.09 12.62 33.71
N VAL A 109 6.97 11.38 33.20
CA VAL A 109 7.77 10.90 32.09
C VAL A 109 7.41 11.68 30.82
N VAL A 110 6.12 11.90 30.59
CA VAL A 110 5.64 12.66 29.44
C VAL A 110 6.19 14.09 29.47
N ARG A 111 6.14 14.75 30.64
CA ARG A 111 6.65 16.10 30.79
C ARG A 111 8.15 16.17 30.55
N ARG A 112 8.88 15.17 31.01
CA ARG A 112 10.33 15.09 30.83
C ARG A 112 10.69 14.95 29.36
N ARG A 113 9.96 14.13 28.61
CA ARG A 113 10.16 13.98 27.18
C ARG A 113 9.88 15.28 26.45
N ALA A 114 8.80 15.96 26.79
CA ALA A 114 8.44 17.22 26.17
C ALA A 114 9.52 18.28 26.38
N ARG A 115 10.11 18.33 27.57
CA ARG A 115 11.21 19.26 27.86
C ARG A 115 12.43 18.97 26.99
N ASN A 116 12.72 17.69 26.78
CA ASN A 116 13.85 17.30 25.93
C ASN A 116 13.67 17.76 24.49
N TRP A 117 12.45 17.75 23.99
CA TRP A 117 12.17 18.21 22.63
C TRP A 117 12.28 19.73 22.50
N LEU A 118 11.99 20.47 23.58
CA LEU A 118 12.02 21.93 23.55
C LEU A 118 13.42 22.50 23.76
N THR A 119 14.35 21.71 24.22
CA THR A 119 15.74 22.12 24.40
C THR A 119 16.61 21.70 23.26
#